data_d99b308bc4ecee7a2d0b34b770ad7add
#
_entry.id   d99b308bc4ecee7a2d0b34b770ad7add
#
_cell.length_a   1.000
_cell.length_b   1.000
_cell.length_c   1.000
_cell.angle_alpha   90.00
_cell.angle_beta   90.00
_cell.angle_gamma   90.00
#
_symmetry.space_group_name_H-M   'P 1'
#
loop_
_entity.id
_entity.type
_entity.pdbx_description
1 polymer ?
#
loop_
_entity_poly.entity_id
_entity_poly.type
_entity_poly.pdbx_seq_one_letter_code
_entity_poly.pdbx_strand_id
1 'polypeptide(L)'
;MKKITQMLLFVSVVLLAINTSTHAASHWETDFEKARELAAESGKFMLLDFTGSDWCGWCIRLKDEVFSQESFLAYAKEKLVLVQVDFPRKKAQSKELKEQNLALASKYGIRGYPTIIILSPKSEFIQQTGYQAGGADAYVEHLEELIAQSK
;
A
#
# COMPACT_ATOMS: atom_id res chain seq x y z
N MET A 1 -30.07 51.16 -47.16
CA MET A 1 -29.43 49.86 -47.28
C MET A 1 -28.51 49.69 -46.09
N LYS A 2 -28.98 48.98 -45.08
CA LYS A 2 -28.29 48.84 -43.79
C LYS A 2 -27.61 47.51 -43.76
N LYS A 3 -26.27 47.50 -43.70
CA LYS A 3 -25.45 46.30 -43.46
C LYS A 3 -25.39 46.03 -41.97
N ILE A 4 -26.05 44.98 -41.52
CA ILE A 4 -26.00 44.51 -40.16
C ILE A 4 -24.76 43.66 -40.04
N THR A 5 -23.76 44.19 -39.34
CA THR A 5 -22.53 43.47 -38.99
C THR A 5 -22.85 42.58 -37.78
N GLN A 6 -22.91 41.28 -38.03
CA GLN A 6 -23.14 40.27 -37.03
C GLN A 6 -21.81 39.95 -36.34
N MET A 7 -21.64 40.47 -35.10
CA MET A 7 -20.47 40.23 -34.28
C MET A 7 -20.66 38.90 -33.53
N LEU A 8 -19.98 37.87 -34.00
CA LEU A 8 -19.91 36.58 -33.37
C LEU A 8 -19.03 36.66 -32.12
N LEU A 9 -19.66 36.68 -30.94
CA LEU A 9 -19.00 36.49 -29.65
C LEU A 9 -18.59 35.01 -29.51
N PHE A 10 -17.31 34.73 -29.67
CA PHE A 10 -16.73 33.46 -29.27
C PHE A 10 -16.62 33.45 -27.75
N VAL A 11 -17.57 32.79 -27.09
CA VAL A 11 -17.45 32.45 -25.70
C VAL A 11 -16.52 31.23 -25.57
N SER A 12 -15.25 31.50 -25.32
CA SER A 12 -14.28 30.45 -24.98
C SER A 12 -14.59 29.93 -23.56
N VAL A 13 -15.31 28.83 -23.49
CA VAL A 13 -15.47 28.08 -22.23
C VAL A 13 -14.13 27.36 -21.95
N VAL A 14 -13.31 27.98 -21.11
CA VAL A 14 -12.14 27.33 -20.54
C VAL A 14 -12.64 26.34 -19.50
N LEU A 15 -12.75 25.05 -19.86
CA LEU A 15 -12.93 23.98 -18.89
C LEU A 15 -11.65 23.91 -18.04
N LEU A 16 -11.67 24.51 -16.86
CA LEU A 16 -10.71 24.18 -15.82
C LEU A 16 -10.99 22.73 -15.39
N ALA A 17 -10.17 21.79 -15.89
CA ALA A 17 -10.10 20.45 -15.32
C ALA A 17 -9.56 20.59 -13.88
N ILE A 18 -10.46 20.64 -12.93
CA ILE A 18 -10.12 20.53 -11.49
C ILE A 18 -9.65 19.08 -11.30
N ASN A 19 -8.34 18.88 -11.40
CA ASN A 19 -7.71 17.65 -10.90
C ASN A 19 -7.88 17.63 -9.39
N THR A 20 -9.01 17.12 -8.93
CA THR A 20 -9.18 16.72 -7.54
C THR A 20 -8.26 15.52 -7.33
N SER A 21 -7.00 15.79 -6.96
CA SER A 21 -6.16 14.77 -6.34
C SER A 21 -6.88 14.34 -5.06
N THR A 22 -7.70 13.31 -5.16
CA THR A 22 -8.19 12.61 -3.99
C THR A 22 -6.95 12.15 -3.24
N HIS A 23 -6.71 12.73 -2.07
CA HIS A 23 -5.77 12.22 -1.09
C HIS A 23 -6.33 10.86 -0.63
N ALA A 24 -6.12 9.84 -1.45
CA ALA A 24 -6.38 8.49 -1.02
C ALA A 24 -5.38 8.22 0.10
N ALA A 25 -5.88 8.18 1.33
CA ALA A 25 -5.12 7.62 2.45
C ALA A 25 -4.57 6.28 1.98
N SER A 26 -3.32 5.97 2.33
CA SER A 26 -2.72 4.69 2.00
C SER A 26 -3.63 3.59 2.54
N HIS A 27 -4.31 2.92 1.62
CA HIS A 27 -5.31 1.91 1.96
C HIS A 27 -4.59 0.57 2.07
N TRP A 28 -4.79 -0.10 3.21
CA TRP A 28 -4.34 -1.47 3.40
C TRP A 28 -5.36 -2.42 2.78
N GLU A 29 -4.97 -3.11 1.73
CA GLU A 29 -5.77 -4.18 1.14
C GLU A 29 -5.74 -5.42 2.04
N THR A 30 -6.84 -6.15 2.07
CA THR A 30 -6.92 -7.46 2.73
C THR A 30 -7.06 -8.60 1.74
N ASP A 31 -7.47 -8.27 0.51
CA ASP A 31 -7.55 -9.20 -0.61
C ASP A 31 -6.22 -9.19 -1.38
N PHE A 32 -5.52 -10.32 -1.34
CA PHE A 32 -4.22 -10.46 -1.97
C PHE A 32 -4.28 -10.43 -3.50
N GLU A 33 -5.31 -11.02 -4.11
CA GLU A 33 -5.42 -11.03 -5.56
C GLU A 33 -5.71 -9.63 -6.10
N LYS A 34 -6.59 -8.89 -5.45
CA LYS A 34 -6.82 -7.48 -5.76
C LYS A 34 -5.53 -6.65 -5.61
N ALA A 35 -4.76 -6.87 -4.54
CA ALA A 35 -3.49 -6.18 -4.35
C ALA A 35 -2.47 -6.50 -5.45
N ARG A 36 -2.42 -7.75 -5.92
CA ARG A 36 -1.59 -8.17 -7.07
C ARG A 36 -1.95 -7.44 -8.35
N GLU A 37 -3.24 -7.33 -8.65
CA GLU A 37 -3.72 -6.59 -9.82
C GLU A 37 -3.30 -5.11 -9.73
N LEU A 38 -3.54 -4.47 -8.58
CA LEU A 38 -3.13 -3.09 -8.33
C LEU A 38 -1.61 -2.88 -8.48
N ALA A 39 -0.80 -3.82 -7.99
CA ALA A 39 0.65 -3.74 -8.10
C ALA A 39 1.11 -3.87 -9.56
N ALA A 40 0.55 -4.82 -10.31
CA ALA A 40 0.86 -5.03 -11.72
C ALA A 40 0.47 -3.82 -12.59
N GLU A 41 -0.71 -3.24 -12.36
CA GLU A 41 -1.20 -2.08 -13.10
C GLU A 41 -0.43 -0.79 -12.79
N SER A 42 -0.08 -0.57 -11.51
CA SER A 42 0.60 0.65 -11.07
C SER A 42 2.12 0.58 -11.15
N GLY A 43 2.70 -0.61 -11.34
CA GLY A 43 4.15 -0.84 -11.29
C GLY A 43 4.75 -0.69 -9.90
N LYS A 44 3.94 -0.73 -8.84
CA LYS A 44 4.37 -0.61 -7.45
C LYS A 44 4.77 -1.95 -6.86
N PHE A 45 5.71 -1.91 -5.91
CA PHE A 45 6.02 -3.06 -5.09
C PHE A 45 4.87 -3.38 -4.14
N MET A 46 4.82 -4.61 -3.63
CA MET A 46 3.86 -4.98 -2.60
C MET A 46 4.58 -5.13 -1.26
N LEU A 47 3.99 -4.61 -0.20
CA LEU A 47 4.42 -4.85 1.17
C LEU A 47 3.31 -5.63 1.89
N LEU A 48 3.60 -6.88 2.24
CA LEU A 48 2.69 -7.73 2.99
C LEU A 48 3.07 -7.69 4.48
N ASP A 49 2.18 -7.20 5.32
CA ASP A 49 2.34 -7.20 6.79
C ASP A 49 1.64 -8.42 7.41
N PHE A 50 2.43 -9.45 7.74
CA PHE A 50 1.95 -10.59 8.53
C PHE A 50 1.93 -10.19 10.00
N THR A 51 0.73 -10.05 10.54
CA THR A 51 0.51 -9.37 11.81
C THR A 51 -0.50 -10.09 12.70
N GLY A 52 -0.47 -9.78 13.98
CA GLY A 52 -1.50 -10.12 14.96
C GLY A 52 -2.06 -8.83 15.56
N SER A 53 -2.93 -8.16 14.82
CA SER A 53 -3.32 -6.76 15.04
C SER A 53 -3.90 -6.44 16.41
N ASP A 54 -4.43 -7.43 17.12
CA ASP A 54 -5.12 -7.27 18.41
C ASP A 54 -4.45 -7.96 19.60
N TRP A 55 -3.27 -8.57 19.38
CA TRP A 55 -2.55 -9.29 20.45
C TRP A 55 -1.02 -9.21 20.37
N CYS A 56 -0.44 -8.96 19.19
CA CYS A 56 1.00 -8.94 18.99
C CYS A 56 1.58 -7.56 19.32
N GLY A 57 2.24 -7.42 20.47
CA GLY A 57 2.79 -6.14 20.93
C GLY A 57 3.78 -5.50 19.95
N TRP A 58 4.67 -6.28 19.34
CA TRP A 58 5.61 -5.76 18.33
C TRP A 58 4.94 -5.34 17.01
N CYS A 59 3.81 -6.00 16.65
CA CYS A 59 3.02 -5.60 15.48
C CYS A 59 2.32 -4.26 15.72
N ILE A 60 1.74 -4.09 16.90
CA ILE A 60 1.11 -2.83 17.32
C ILE A 60 2.15 -1.72 17.32
N ARG A 61 3.33 -1.98 17.87
CA ARG A 61 4.43 -1.03 17.91
C ARG A 61 4.90 -0.63 16.50
N LEU A 62 5.08 -1.59 15.59
CA LEU A 62 5.45 -1.32 14.20
C LEU A 62 4.41 -0.45 13.50
N LYS A 63 3.14 -0.75 13.72
CA LYS A 63 2.04 0.07 13.20
C LYS A 63 2.13 1.50 13.73
N ASP A 64 2.30 1.67 15.04
CA ASP A 64 2.26 3.00 15.67
C ASP A 64 3.51 3.83 15.35
N GLU A 65 4.70 3.22 15.35
CA GLU A 65 5.97 3.92 15.12
C GLU A 65 6.29 4.13 13.63
N VAL A 66 5.71 3.32 12.74
CA VAL A 66 6.05 3.34 11.30
C VAL A 66 4.81 3.51 10.43
N PHE A 67 3.93 2.51 10.40
CA PHE A 67 2.89 2.41 9.38
C PHE A 67 1.78 3.48 9.48
N SER A 68 1.64 4.12 10.65
CA SER A 68 0.72 5.23 10.86
C SER A 68 1.38 6.61 10.70
N GLN A 69 2.68 6.66 10.44
CA GLN A 69 3.41 7.92 10.34
C GLN A 69 3.34 8.52 8.93
N GLU A 70 3.31 9.84 8.87
CA GLU A 70 3.13 10.57 7.61
C GLU A 70 4.21 10.27 6.58
N SER A 71 5.48 10.17 6.99
CA SER A 71 6.58 9.87 6.07
C SER A 71 6.45 8.48 5.43
N PHE A 72 6.08 7.45 6.21
CA PHE A 72 5.81 6.13 5.65
C PHE A 72 4.59 6.15 4.72
N LEU A 73 3.50 6.83 5.12
CA LEU A 73 2.28 6.91 4.32
C LEU A 73 2.52 7.62 2.98
N ALA A 74 3.33 8.68 2.98
CA ALA A 74 3.73 9.38 1.76
C ALA A 74 4.55 8.47 0.82
N TYR A 75 5.55 7.78 1.35
CA TYR A 75 6.33 6.80 0.60
C TYR A 75 5.48 5.66 0.04
N ALA A 76 4.64 5.08 0.88
CA ALA A 76 3.77 3.97 0.49
C ALA A 76 2.79 4.37 -0.62
N LYS A 77 2.22 5.57 -0.55
CA LYS A 77 1.34 6.09 -1.60
C LYS A 77 2.00 6.10 -2.97
N GLU A 78 3.29 6.38 -3.04
CA GLU A 78 4.01 6.46 -4.32
C GLU A 78 4.59 5.11 -4.78
N LYS A 79 5.06 4.30 -3.86
CA LYS A 79 5.92 3.14 -4.15
C LYS A 79 5.31 1.79 -3.84
N LEU A 80 4.30 1.71 -2.96
CA LEU A 80 3.81 0.46 -2.42
C LEU A 80 2.31 0.24 -2.62
N VAL A 81 1.93 -1.01 -2.80
CA VAL A 81 0.61 -1.55 -2.48
C VAL A 81 0.74 -2.26 -1.14
N LEU A 82 -0.03 -1.80 -0.15
CA LEU A 82 0.02 -2.33 1.21
C LEU A 82 -1.00 -3.45 1.39
N VAL A 83 -0.57 -4.58 1.93
CA VAL A 83 -1.43 -5.76 2.17
C VAL A 83 -1.34 -6.17 3.63
N GLN A 84 -2.47 -6.15 4.32
CA GLN A 84 -2.56 -6.63 5.70
C GLN A 84 -2.94 -8.12 5.72
N VAL A 85 -2.02 -8.96 6.17
CA VAL A 85 -2.24 -10.41 6.37
C VAL A 85 -2.38 -10.66 7.87
N ASP A 86 -3.59 -10.39 8.41
CA ASP A 86 -3.85 -10.38 9.84
C ASP A 86 -4.27 -11.76 10.37
N PHE A 87 -3.80 -12.08 11.58
CA PHE A 87 -4.14 -13.28 12.36
C PHE A 87 -4.70 -12.86 13.72
N PRO A 88 -5.90 -12.27 13.77
CA PRO A 88 -6.47 -11.75 15.02
C PRO A 88 -6.93 -12.89 15.93
N ARG A 89 -6.96 -12.59 17.24
CA ARG A 89 -7.49 -13.50 18.27
C ARG A 89 -8.85 -13.07 18.82
N LYS A 90 -9.14 -11.77 18.76
CA LYS A 90 -10.34 -11.15 19.34
C LYS A 90 -11.34 -10.69 18.28
N LYS A 91 -10.90 -10.52 17.03
CA LYS A 91 -11.73 -10.08 15.91
C LYS A 91 -12.12 -11.28 15.05
N ALA A 92 -13.37 -11.31 14.58
CA ALA A 92 -13.80 -12.30 13.61
C ALA A 92 -13.24 -11.97 12.21
N GLN A 93 -12.93 -13.01 11.44
CA GLN A 93 -12.59 -12.94 10.02
C GLN A 93 -13.50 -13.89 9.25
N SER A 94 -13.78 -13.58 7.98
CA SER A 94 -14.45 -14.55 7.10
C SER A 94 -13.59 -15.80 6.91
N LYS A 95 -14.24 -16.88 6.53
CA LYS A 95 -13.55 -18.15 6.26
C LYS A 95 -12.53 -17.98 5.12
N GLU A 96 -12.95 -17.32 4.05
CA GLU A 96 -12.16 -17.09 2.85
C GLU A 96 -10.88 -16.27 3.16
N LEU A 97 -11.02 -15.19 3.94
CA LEU A 97 -9.87 -14.36 4.35
C LEU A 97 -8.91 -15.15 5.23
N LYS A 98 -9.42 -15.95 6.14
CA LYS A 98 -8.60 -16.80 7.00
C LYS A 98 -7.83 -17.85 6.20
N GLU A 99 -8.48 -18.50 5.24
CA GLU A 99 -7.86 -19.48 4.35
C GLU A 99 -6.79 -18.84 3.47
N GLN A 100 -7.05 -17.66 2.88
CA GLN A 100 -6.06 -16.88 2.15
C GLN A 100 -4.83 -16.58 3.02
N ASN A 101 -5.03 -16.04 4.22
CA ASN A 101 -3.95 -15.64 5.11
C ASN A 101 -3.10 -16.85 5.55
N LEU A 102 -3.71 -17.99 5.82
CA LEU A 102 -3.00 -19.24 6.14
C LEU A 102 -2.20 -19.74 4.94
N ALA A 103 -2.75 -19.68 3.73
CA ALA A 103 -2.05 -20.07 2.50
C ALA A 103 -0.83 -19.18 2.24
N LEU A 104 -0.97 -17.85 2.42
CA LEU A 104 0.13 -16.90 2.29
C LEU A 104 1.22 -17.14 3.34
N ALA A 105 0.83 -17.37 4.60
CA ALA A 105 1.79 -17.67 5.66
C ALA A 105 2.58 -18.95 5.39
N SER A 106 1.92 -19.99 4.88
CA SER A 106 2.58 -21.22 4.45
C SER A 106 3.52 -20.99 3.26
N LYS A 107 3.06 -20.26 2.23
CA LYS A 107 3.83 -19.94 1.03
C LYS A 107 5.14 -19.23 1.35
N TYR A 108 5.12 -18.27 2.26
CA TYR A 108 6.30 -17.47 2.62
C TYR A 108 7.03 -17.98 3.87
N GLY A 109 6.62 -19.12 4.43
CA GLY A 109 7.28 -19.74 5.58
C GLY A 109 7.25 -18.88 6.85
N ILE A 110 6.16 -18.19 7.09
CA ILE A 110 6.01 -17.27 8.24
C ILE A 110 6.04 -18.04 9.55
N ARG A 111 6.96 -17.67 10.46
CA ARG A 111 7.17 -18.34 11.75
C ARG A 111 6.93 -17.44 12.96
N GLY A 112 6.70 -16.15 12.73
CA GLY A 112 6.51 -15.17 13.81
C GLY A 112 5.97 -13.85 13.31
N TYR A 113 5.64 -12.96 14.22
CA TYR A 113 5.05 -11.66 13.93
C TYR A 113 5.76 -10.53 14.69
N PRO A 114 5.88 -9.33 14.07
CA PRO A 114 5.54 -9.03 12.68
C PRO A 114 6.57 -9.64 11.72
N THR A 115 6.10 -10.08 10.57
CA THR A 115 6.96 -10.41 9.43
C THR A 115 6.48 -9.63 8.22
N ILE A 116 7.39 -8.95 7.55
CA ILE A 116 7.12 -8.15 6.36
C ILE A 116 7.74 -8.83 5.16
N ILE A 117 6.93 -9.08 4.14
CA ILE A 117 7.37 -9.60 2.85
C ILE A 117 7.26 -8.51 1.81
N ILE A 118 8.34 -8.33 1.05
CA ILE A 118 8.40 -7.43 -0.10
C ILE A 118 8.33 -8.25 -1.38
N LEU A 119 7.38 -7.90 -2.25
CA LEU A 119 7.24 -8.49 -3.58
C LEU A 119 7.43 -7.44 -4.67
N SER A 120 7.90 -7.88 -5.83
CA SER A 120 7.94 -7.07 -7.04
C SER A 120 6.53 -6.75 -7.56
N PRO A 121 6.36 -5.80 -8.50
CA PRO A 121 5.09 -5.57 -9.18
C PRO A 121 4.52 -6.82 -9.88
N LYS A 122 5.37 -7.81 -10.18
CA LYS A 122 4.98 -9.11 -10.74
C LYS A 122 4.72 -10.18 -9.69
N SER A 123 4.67 -9.80 -8.41
CA SER A 123 4.46 -10.70 -7.26
C SER A 123 5.60 -11.71 -7.02
N GLU A 124 6.80 -11.40 -7.49
CA GLU A 124 8.00 -12.19 -7.20
C GLU A 124 8.55 -11.80 -5.83
N PHE A 125 9.01 -12.78 -5.07
CA PHE A 125 9.63 -12.53 -3.76
C PHE A 125 10.93 -11.73 -3.92
N ILE A 126 11.05 -10.64 -3.18
CA ILE A 126 12.25 -9.82 -3.11
C ILE A 126 12.99 -10.09 -1.80
N GLN A 127 12.32 -9.78 -0.67
CA GLN A 127 12.98 -9.85 0.62
C GLN A 127 11.97 -10.02 1.75
N GLN A 128 12.48 -10.51 2.88
CA GLN A 128 11.76 -10.59 4.15
C GLN A 128 12.46 -9.72 5.18
N THR A 129 11.66 -8.99 5.97
CA THR A 129 12.12 -8.20 7.11
C THR A 129 11.08 -8.28 8.24
N GLY A 130 11.23 -7.43 9.25
CA GLY A 130 10.33 -7.34 10.41
C GLY A 130 10.40 -5.96 11.03
N TYR A 131 10.18 -5.86 12.34
CA TYR A 131 10.34 -4.61 13.07
C TYR A 131 11.80 -4.14 13.04
N GLN A 132 11.99 -2.87 12.74
CA GLN A 132 13.28 -2.15 12.84
C GLN A 132 13.07 -0.93 13.73
N ALA A 133 14.00 -0.70 14.66
CA ALA A 133 13.99 0.51 15.48
C ALA A 133 14.45 1.73 14.64
N GLY A 134 14.00 2.92 15.03
CA GLY A 134 14.41 4.17 14.37
C GLY A 134 13.26 4.97 13.78
N GLY A 135 12.02 4.44 13.83
CA GLY A 135 10.84 5.13 13.35
C GLY A 135 10.64 5.04 11.84
N ALA A 136 9.71 5.83 11.32
CA ALA A 136 9.24 5.71 9.95
C ALA A 136 10.29 6.08 8.90
N ASP A 137 11.07 7.12 9.11
CA ASP A 137 12.08 7.56 8.14
C ASP A 137 13.18 6.51 7.95
N ALA A 138 13.71 5.98 9.06
CA ALA A 138 14.69 4.89 9.03
C ALA A 138 14.11 3.61 8.40
N TYR A 139 12.82 3.36 8.62
CA TYR A 139 12.16 2.21 8.02
C TYR A 139 11.97 2.36 6.51
N VAL A 140 11.67 3.57 6.04
CA VAL A 140 11.60 3.87 4.59
C VAL A 140 12.97 3.67 3.93
N GLU A 141 14.05 4.19 4.52
CA GLU A 141 15.43 3.96 4.03
C GLU A 141 15.74 2.46 3.96
N HIS A 142 15.41 1.71 5.00
CA HIS A 142 15.57 0.25 5.03
C HIS A 142 14.82 -0.46 3.89
N LEU A 143 13.56 -0.07 3.62
CA LEU A 143 12.78 -0.63 2.51
C LEU A 143 13.40 -0.31 1.15
N GLU A 144 13.89 0.92 0.96
CA GLU A 144 14.56 1.32 -0.27
C GLU A 144 15.84 0.51 -0.53
N GLU A 145 16.64 0.27 0.50
CA GLU A 145 17.82 -0.60 0.42
C GLU A 145 17.47 -2.03 0.01
N LEU A 146 16.44 -2.62 0.63
CA LEU A 146 15.99 -3.97 0.30
C LEU A 146 15.50 -4.08 -1.15
N ILE A 147 14.75 -3.09 -1.62
CA ILE A 147 14.25 -3.03 -2.99
C ILE A 147 15.38 -2.81 -3.99
N ALA A 148 16.37 -1.98 -3.66
CA ALA A 148 17.50 -1.71 -4.54
C ALA A 148 18.39 -2.94 -4.76
N GLN A 149 18.51 -3.84 -3.77
CA GLN A 149 19.27 -5.08 -3.85
C GLN A 149 18.62 -6.13 -4.79
N SER A 150 17.39 -5.92 -5.22
CA SER A 150 16.62 -6.84 -6.07
C SER A 150 16.79 -6.60 -7.58
N LYS A 151 17.61 -5.62 -7.97
CA LYS A 151 17.82 -5.23 -9.38
C LYS A 151 19.08 -5.93 -10.00
#